data_13c3bdb8efc7db36d60c228534694b26
#
_entry.id   13c3bdb8efc7db36d60c228534694b26
#
_cell.length_a   1.000
_cell.length_b   1.000
_cell.length_c   1.000
_cell.angle_alpha   90.00
_cell.angle_beta   90.00
_cell.angle_gamma   90.00
#
_symmetry.space_group_name_H-M   'P 1'
#
loop_
_entity.id
_entity.type
_entity.pdbx_description
1 polymer ?
#
loop_
_entity_poly.entity_id
_entity_poly.type
_entity_poly.pdbx_seq_one_letter_code
_entity_poly.pdbx_strand_id
1 'polypeptide(L)'
;MDINNMELLNDSGLSSLSGFSYQIKVFILRLTQLQQGQRVEFETLDDVAVRSLSSKDSISDSCFKWKVDETSSIEVFQVKQTNVSESVRRQVLYNWLLAYNQKPDISKFTLYVAQGYSINEKAFTNDSEKEYQTIIESDKAVTALVSRVKQIYKDDLTLFHFLHLFHR
;
A
#
# COMPACT_ATOMS: atom_id res chain seq x y z
N MET A 1 -18.34 27.13 -32.15
CA MET A 1 -17.50 26.78 -30.96
C MET A 1 -18.23 25.68 -30.25
N ASP A 2 -17.73 24.47 -30.39
CA ASP A 2 -18.40 23.27 -29.86
C ASP A 2 -18.25 23.20 -28.35
N ILE A 3 -19.37 23.29 -27.66
CA ILE A 3 -19.49 23.18 -26.20
C ILE A 3 -19.09 21.76 -25.72
N ASN A 4 -19.12 20.76 -26.61
CA ASN A 4 -18.78 19.36 -26.28
C ASN A 4 -17.30 19.09 -25.98
N ASN A 5 -16.38 19.99 -26.26
CA ASN A 5 -14.95 19.80 -25.96
C ASN A 5 -14.53 20.31 -24.57
N MET A 6 -15.43 20.98 -23.83
CA MET A 6 -15.11 21.51 -22.52
C MET A 6 -15.41 20.55 -21.37
N GLU A 7 -16.32 19.58 -21.55
CA GLU A 7 -16.67 18.58 -20.54
C GLU A 7 -15.62 17.45 -20.38
N LEU A 8 -14.90 17.11 -21.44
CA LEU A 8 -13.92 16.02 -21.43
C LEU A 8 -12.61 16.37 -20.69
N LEU A 9 -12.31 17.62 -20.45
CA LEU A 9 -11.09 18.08 -19.76
C LEU A 9 -11.21 18.10 -18.23
N ASN A 10 -12.41 17.97 -17.68
CA ASN A 10 -12.64 18.09 -16.22
C ASN A 10 -12.69 16.75 -15.48
N ASP A 11 -12.91 15.61 -16.14
CA ASP A 11 -13.14 14.35 -15.45
C ASP A 11 -11.87 13.74 -14.84
N SER A 12 -10.71 13.88 -15.48
CA SER A 12 -9.45 13.30 -14.97
C SER A 12 -8.93 14.05 -13.74
N GLY A 13 -9.08 15.38 -13.71
CA GLY A 13 -8.70 16.21 -12.56
C GLY A 13 -9.59 15.97 -11.36
N LEU A 14 -10.91 15.89 -11.57
CA LEU A 14 -11.89 15.62 -10.51
C LEU A 14 -11.72 14.21 -9.93
N SER A 15 -11.44 13.21 -10.79
CA SER A 15 -11.16 11.83 -10.36
C SER A 15 -9.91 11.77 -9.48
N SER A 16 -8.84 12.46 -9.85
CA SER A 16 -7.60 12.52 -9.07
C SER A 16 -7.81 13.21 -7.72
N LEU A 17 -8.52 14.34 -7.70
CA LEU A 17 -8.87 15.06 -6.46
C LEU A 17 -9.76 14.21 -5.54
N SER A 18 -10.69 13.47 -6.10
CA SER A 18 -11.58 12.57 -5.36
C SER A 18 -10.77 11.45 -4.67
N GLY A 19 -9.85 10.81 -5.40
CA GLY A 19 -8.95 9.81 -4.84
C GLY A 19 -8.11 10.35 -3.68
N PHE A 20 -7.48 11.49 -3.88
CA PHE A 20 -6.67 12.16 -2.86
C PHE A 20 -7.52 12.57 -1.63
N SER A 21 -8.72 13.10 -1.84
CA SER A 21 -9.65 13.40 -0.75
C SER A 21 -9.99 12.18 0.10
N TYR A 22 -10.12 11.00 -0.52
CA TYR A 22 -10.38 9.77 0.20
C TYR A 22 -9.16 9.29 1.00
N GLN A 23 -7.95 9.42 0.46
CA GLN A 23 -6.71 9.14 1.18
C GLN A 23 -6.59 10.02 2.45
N ILE A 24 -6.90 11.32 2.33
CA ILE A 24 -6.92 12.24 3.49
C ILE A 24 -7.94 11.77 4.54
N LYS A 25 -9.13 11.31 4.16
CA LYS A 25 -10.12 10.79 5.10
C LYS A 25 -9.60 9.56 5.86
N VAL A 26 -8.94 8.64 5.17
CA VAL A 26 -8.32 7.47 5.81
C VAL A 26 -7.18 7.89 6.73
N PHE A 27 -6.35 8.86 6.33
CA PHE A 27 -5.30 9.43 7.17
C PHE A 27 -5.88 10.03 8.46
N ILE A 28 -6.92 10.85 8.36
CA ILE A 28 -7.60 11.45 9.52
C ILE A 28 -8.19 10.35 10.42
N LEU A 29 -8.84 9.35 9.83
CA LEU A 29 -9.37 8.21 10.58
C LEU A 29 -8.25 7.51 11.37
N ARG A 30 -7.10 7.27 10.77
CA ARG A 30 -5.95 6.66 11.45
C ARG A 30 -5.37 7.57 12.52
N LEU A 31 -5.31 8.87 12.27
CA LEU A 31 -4.88 9.86 13.24
C LEU A 31 -5.74 9.81 14.51
N THR A 32 -7.07 9.67 14.38
CA THR A 32 -7.98 9.57 15.53
C THR A 32 -7.91 8.24 16.28
N GLN A 33 -7.31 7.22 15.69
CA GLN A 33 -7.16 5.87 16.25
C GLN A 33 -5.76 5.61 16.81
N LEU A 34 -4.84 6.58 16.73
CA LEU A 34 -3.49 6.42 17.21
C LEU A 34 -3.47 6.09 18.71
N GLN A 35 -2.65 5.12 19.02
CA GLN A 35 -2.30 4.78 20.39
C GLN A 35 -1.04 5.52 20.83
N GLN A 36 -0.82 5.56 22.14
CA GLN A 36 0.40 6.12 22.69
C GLN A 36 1.64 5.41 22.12
N GLY A 37 2.64 6.17 21.70
CA GLY A 37 3.84 5.63 21.08
C GLY A 37 3.69 5.30 19.59
N GLN A 38 2.58 5.70 18.96
CA GLN A 38 2.40 5.57 17.51
C GLN A 38 2.44 6.92 16.81
N ARG A 39 2.83 6.92 15.55
CA ARG A 39 2.71 8.04 14.61
C ARG A 39 2.07 7.56 13.32
N VAL A 40 1.35 8.45 12.65
CA VAL A 40 0.84 8.24 11.29
C VAL A 40 1.67 9.06 10.32
N GLU A 41 1.97 8.46 9.18
CA GLU A 41 2.72 9.07 8.07
C GLU A 41 1.82 9.07 6.83
N PHE A 42 1.91 10.11 6.00
CA PHE A 42 1.15 10.25 4.78
C PHE A 42 2.11 10.24 3.58
N GLU A 43 1.81 9.43 2.55
CA GLU A 43 2.61 9.29 1.32
C GLU A 43 4.11 8.98 1.53
N THR A 44 4.46 8.21 2.55
CA THR A 44 5.86 7.85 2.82
C THR A 44 6.25 6.48 2.27
N LEU A 45 5.46 5.45 2.59
CA LEU A 45 5.68 4.08 2.12
C LEU A 45 4.60 3.64 1.13
N ASP A 46 3.40 4.14 1.31
CA ASP A 46 2.22 4.02 0.48
C ASP A 46 1.30 5.20 0.84
N ASP A 47 -0.01 5.13 0.56
CA ASP A 47 -0.93 6.24 0.81
C ASP A 47 -0.95 6.67 2.30
N VAL A 48 -0.97 5.73 3.22
CA VAL A 48 -0.91 5.97 4.69
C VAL A 48 -0.10 4.89 5.37
N ALA A 49 0.70 5.23 6.37
CA ALA A 49 1.39 4.28 7.24
C ALA A 49 1.19 4.63 8.72
N VAL A 50 1.03 3.63 9.56
CA VAL A 50 1.07 3.77 11.03
C VAL A 50 2.28 3.01 11.55
N ARG A 51 3.11 3.71 12.31
CA ARG A 51 4.35 3.17 12.85
C ARG A 51 4.36 3.28 14.37
N SER A 52 4.72 2.21 15.05
CA SER A 52 5.10 2.26 16.46
C SER A 52 6.50 2.86 16.60
N LEU A 53 6.66 3.81 17.52
CA LEU A 53 7.94 4.44 17.77
C LEU A 53 8.83 3.48 18.56
N SER A 54 10.05 3.27 18.10
CA SER A 54 11.05 2.51 18.86
C SER A 54 11.77 3.43 19.85
N SER A 55 12.40 2.83 20.86
CA SER A 55 13.22 3.58 21.83
C SER A 55 14.42 4.31 21.18
N LYS A 56 14.76 3.96 19.93
CA LYS A 56 15.80 4.60 19.13
C LYS A 56 15.31 5.86 18.41
N ASP A 57 14.01 6.00 18.21
CA ASP A 57 13.39 7.22 17.67
C ASP A 57 13.25 8.26 18.78
N SER A 58 14.38 8.65 19.39
CA SER A 58 14.38 9.66 20.44
C SER A 58 13.93 10.99 19.84
N ILE A 59 12.69 11.35 20.14
CA ILE A 59 12.26 12.74 20.03
C ILE A 59 13.09 13.51 21.04
N SER A 60 13.98 14.36 20.57
CA SER A 60 14.87 15.19 21.37
C SER A 60 14.13 16.32 22.11
N ASP A 61 12.90 16.10 22.50
CA ASP A 61 12.13 17.06 23.27
C ASP A 61 11.98 16.58 24.70
N SER A 62 12.61 17.30 25.58
CA SER A 62 12.95 16.99 26.96
C SER A 62 11.77 16.85 27.94
N CYS A 63 10.52 16.70 27.49
CA CYS A 63 9.37 16.72 28.40
C CYS A 63 8.70 15.37 28.67
N PHE A 64 8.89 14.33 27.88
CA PHE A 64 8.23 13.04 28.15
C PHE A 64 9.12 11.85 27.78
N LYS A 65 9.73 11.21 28.78
CA LYS A 65 10.29 9.86 28.66
C LYS A 65 9.15 8.85 28.65
N TRP A 66 8.69 8.44 27.47
CA TRP A 66 7.78 7.33 27.33
C TRP A 66 8.57 6.02 27.20
N LYS A 67 8.18 5.02 27.96
CA LYS A 67 8.67 3.65 27.78
C LYS A 67 7.93 3.07 26.56
N VAL A 68 8.57 3.12 25.40
CA VAL A 68 8.03 2.53 24.18
C VAL A 68 8.36 1.05 24.18
N ASP A 69 7.38 0.21 23.90
CA ASP A 69 7.58 -1.24 23.76
C ASP A 69 8.53 -1.49 22.59
N GLU A 70 9.45 -2.45 22.72
CA GLU A 70 10.56 -2.64 21.76
C GLU A 70 10.14 -3.21 20.40
N THR A 71 8.88 -3.55 20.21
CA THR A 71 8.35 -4.04 18.94
C THR A 71 7.96 -2.90 18.01
N SER A 72 8.90 -2.46 17.19
CA SER A 72 8.58 -1.58 16.08
C SER A 72 7.70 -2.33 15.07
N SER A 73 6.43 -2.01 15.00
CA SER A 73 5.54 -2.51 13.95
C SER A 73 5.15 -1.38 13.00
N ILE A 74 5.17 -1.67 11.71
CA ILE A 74 4.70 -0.75 10.67
C ILE A 74 3.47 -1.37 10.02
N GLU A 75 2.36 -0.67 10.04
CA GLU A 75 1.19 -0.99 9.25
C GLU A 75 1.09 -0.02 8.07
N VAL A 76 0.90 -0.55 6.87
CA VAL A 76 0.81 0.22 5.63
C VAL A 76 -0.60 0.08 5.05
N PHE A 77 -1.16 1.20 4.62
CA PHE A 77 -2.52 1.27 4.10
C PHE A 77 -2.49 1.83 2.69
N GLN A 78 -2.97 1.05 1.74
CA GLN A 78 -3.27 1.54 0.40
C GLN A 78 -4.76 1.85 0.29
N VAL A 79 -5.08 2.97 -0.36
CA VAL A 79 -6.43 3.51 -0.43
C VAL A 79 -6.87 3.57 -1.90
N LYS A 80 -8.01 2.99 -2.22
CA LYS A 80 -8.57 2.98 -3.57
C LYS A 80 -10.00 3.48 -3.59
N GLN A 81 -10.28 4.41 -4.48
CA GLN A 81 -11.62 4.89 -4.81
C GLN A 81 -11.98 4.41 -6.22
N THR A 82 -11.91 3.11 -6.42
CA THR A 82 -12.22 2.43 -7.68
C THR A 82 -12.55 0.96 -7.42
N ASN A 83 -13.19 0.31 -8.37
CA ASN A 83 -13.36 -1.13 -8.31
C ASN A 83 -11.99 -1.82 -8.36
N VAL A 84 -11.77 -2.76 -7.47
CA VAL A 84 -10.53 -3.54 -7.43
C VAL A 84 -10.64 -4.71 -8.39
N SER A 85 -10.28 -4.46 -9.65
CA SER A 85 -10.10 -5.51 -10.66
C SER A 85 -8.82 -6.31 -10.39
N GLU A 86 -8.62 -7.40 -11.13
CA GLU A 86 -7.39 -8.20 -11.03
C GLU A 86 -6.13 -7.37 -11.35
N SER A 87 -6.20 -6.48 -12.32
CA SER A 87 -5.07 -5.60 -12.66
C SER A 87 -4.75 -4.61 -11.54
N VAL A 88 -5.75 -4.01 -10.92
CA VAL A 88 -5.59 -3.12 -9.75
C VAL A 88 -5.02 -3.90 -8.58
N ARG A 89 -5.52 -5.11 -8.31
CA ARG A 89 -4.99 -5.99 -7.26
C ARG A 89 -3.50 -6.27 -7.47
N ARG A 90 -3.10 -6.68 -8.68
CA ARG A 90 -1.69 -6.94 -8.98
C ARG A 90 -0.83 -5.70 -8.78
N GLN A 91 -1.31 -4.54 -9.19
CA GLN A 91 -0.60 -3.28 -8.95
C GLN A 91 -0.39 -3.03 -7.45
N VAL A 92 -1.42 -3.21 -6.63
CA VAL A 92 -1.35 -3.10 -5.17
C VAL A 92 -0.31 -4.07 -4.61
N LEU A 93 -0.41 -5.36 -4.97
CA LEU A 93 0.51 -6.40 -4.52
C LEU A 93 1.96 -6.08 -4.87
N TYR A 94 2.21 -5.64 -6.10
CA TYR A 94 3.58 -5.32 -6.55
C TYR A 94 4.16 -4.10 -5.83
N ASN A 95 3.35 -3.09 -5.55
CA ASN A 95 3.77 -1.96 -4.73
C ASN A 95 4.12 -2.42 -3.31
N TRP A 96 3.31 -3.28 -2.70
CA TRP A 96 3.57 -3.83 -1.38
C TRP A 96 4.85 -4.68 -1.32
N LEU A 97 5.11 -5.49 -2.36
CA LEU A 97 6.38 -6.23 -2.48
C LEU A 97 7.59 -5.30 -2.55
N LEU A 98 7.49 -4.20 -3.31
CA LEU A 98 8.55 -3.19 -3.37
C LEU A 98 8.72 -2.47 -2.02
N ALA A 99 7.63 -2.13 -1.35
CA ALA A 99 7.66 -1.51 -0.03
C ALA A 99 8.28 -2.44 1.01
N TYR A 100 7.91 -3.73 1.01
CA TYR A 100 8.48 -4.73 1.91
C TYR A 100 9.98 -4.92 1.71
N ASN A 101 10.46 -4.92 0.47
CA ASN A 101 11.89 -5.00 0.19
C ASN A 101 12.66 -3.80 0.76
N GLN A 102 12.05 -2.61 0.78
CA GLN A 102 12.66 -1.41 1.36
C GLN A 102 12.58 -1.39 2.89
N LYS A 103 11.51 -1.96 3.45
CA LYS A 103 11.18 -1.95 4.88
C LYS A 103 10.63 -3.32 5.30
N PRO A 104 11.54 -4.30 5.61
CA PRO A 104 11.13 -5.65 6.00
C PRO A 104 10.40 -5.72 7.35
N ASP A 105 10.45 -4.65 8.14
CA ASP A 105 9.75 -4.51 9.42
C ASP A 105 8.27 -4.12 9.29
N ILE A 106 7.75 -4.04 8.06
CA ILE A 106 6.30 -3.91 7.83
C ILE A 106 5.61 -5.19 8.29
N SER A 107 4.72 -5.05 9.27
CA SER A 107 4.00 -6.16 9.88
C SER A 107 2.64 -6.41 9.24
N LYS A 108 2.07 -5.42 8.56
CA LYS A 108 0.73 -5.52 7.99
C LYS A 108 0.53 -4.58 6.81
N PHE A 109 -0.14 -5.12 5.79
CA PHE A 109 -0.67 -4.34 4.67
C PHE A 109 -2.20 -4.40 4.67
N THR A 110 -2.83 -3.28 4.43
CA THR A 110 -4.30 -3.16 4.40
C THR A 110 -4.74 -2.37 3.19
N LEU A 111 -5.69 -2.90 2.43
CA LEU A 111 -6.32 -2.19 1.33
C LEU A 111 -7.67 -1.61 1.77
N TYR A 112 -7.77 -0.29 1.73
CA TYR A 112 -9.04 0.43 1.90
C TYR A 112 -9.68 0.69 0.55
N VAL A 113 -10.94 0.29 0.41
CA VAL A 113 -11.75 0.59 -0.78
C VAL A 113 -12.92 1.45 -0.36
N ALA A 114 -13.16 2.53 -1.07
CA ALA A 114 -14.25 3.46 -0.77
C ALA A 114 -15.61 2.76 -0.91
N GLN A 115 -16.57 3.20 -0.10
CA GLN A 115 -17.95 2.73 -0.18
C GLN A 115 -18.51 2.94 -1.60
N GLY A 116 -19.22 1.95 -2.11
CA GLY A 116 -19.79 1.95 -3.45
C GLY A 116 -18.90 1.32 -4.53
N TYR A 117 -17.65 0.97 -4.20
CA TYR A 117 -16.78 0.22 -5.08
C TYR A 117 -16.65 -1.24 -4.63
N SER A 118 -16.53 -2.15 -5.58
CA SER A 118 -16.41 -3.58 -5.31
C SER A 118 -14.96 -4.03 -5.26
N ILE A 119 -14.68 -4.98 -4.38
CA ILE A 119 -13.50 -5.82 -4.45
C ILE A 119 -13.95 -7.14 -5.05
N ASN A 120 -13.30 -7.60 -6.12
CA ASN A 120 -13.52 -8.95 -6.59
C ASN A 120 -13.12 -9.89 -5.43
N GLU A 121 -14.08 -10.71 -4.96
CA GLU A 121 -13.88 -11.62 -3.83
C GLU A 121 -12.67 -12.55 -4.01
N LYS A 122 -12.35 -12.90 -5.26
CA LYS A 122 -11.15 -13.66 -5.63
C LYS A 122 -9.88 -12.81 -5.76
N ALA A 123 -9.94 -11.52 -5.48
CA ALA A 123 -8.83 -10.62 -5.75
C ALA A 123 -7.55 -10.99 -4.99
N PHE A 124 -7.65 -11.55 -3.78
CA PHE A 124 -6.51 -11.94 -2.96
C PHE A 124 -6.49 -13.45 -2.64
N THR A 125 -7.33 -14.24 -3.28
CA THR A 125 -7.41 -15.70 -3.08
C THR A 125 -6.73 -16.50 -4.20
N ASN A 126 -6.00 -15.84 -5.08
CA ASN A 126 -5.22 -16.54 -6.10
C ASN A 126 -4.13 -17.38 -5.43
N ASP A 127 -3.86 -18.54 -6.00
CA ASP A 127 -2.74 -19.37 -5.64
C ASP A 127 -1.44 -18.55 -5.69
N SER A 128 -0.75 -18.47 -4.57
CA SER A 128 0.50 -17.71 -4.42
C SER A 128 1.58 -18.19 -5.39
N GLU A 129 1.62 -19.50 -5.65
CA GLU A 129 2.56 -20.08 -6.61
C GLU A 129 2.26 -19.60 -8.04
N LYS A 130 0.99 -19.58 -8.43
CA LYS A 130 0.58 -19.06 -9.73
C LYS A 130 0.90 -17.57 -9.89
N GLU A 131 0.74 -16.78 -8.85
CA GLU A 131 1.10 -15.35 -8.88
C GLU A 131 2.63 -15.17 -8.98
N TYR A 132 3.40 -15.97 -8.26
CA TYR A 132 4.86 -16.01 -8.37
C TYR A 132 5.31 -16.35 -9.79
N GLN A 133 4.78 -17.42 -10.39
CA GLN A 133 5.08 -17.79 -11.78
C GLN A 133 4.73 -16.66 -12.75
N THR A 134 3.59 -16.01 -12.57
CA THR A 134 3.20 -14.84 -13.38
C THR A 134 4.23 -13.70 -13.33
N ILE A 135 4.84 -13.48 -12.16
CA ILE A 135 5.89 -12.47 -11.98
C ILE A 135 7.18 -12.91 -12.67
N ILE A 136 7.61 -14.15 -12.43
CA ILE A 136 8.88 -14.68 -12.95
C ILE A 136 8.87 -14.83 -14.46
N GLU A 137 7.75 -15.26 -15.04
CA GLU A 137 7.59 -15.45 -16.49
C GLU A 137 7.31 -14.14 -17.25
N SER A 138 7.10 -13.04 -16.53
CA SER A 138 6.83 -11.76 -17.19
C SER A 138 8.00 -11.31 -18.07
N ASP A 139 7.70 -10.99 -19.33
CA ASP A 139 8.61 -10.44 -20.34
C ASP A 139 8.42 -8.92 -20.57
N LYS A 140 7.64 -8.27 -19.70
CA LYS A 140 7.38 -6.82 -19.81
C LYS A 140 8.65 -6.00 -19.71
N ALA A 141 8.61 -4.80 -20.29
CA ALA A 141 9.72 -3.85 -20.28
C ALA A 141 10.29 -3.64 -18.86
N VAL A 142 11.59 -3.41 -18.74
CA VAL A 142 12.32 -3.25 -17.47
C VAL A 142 11.72 -2.16 -16.57
N THR A 143 11.12 -1.14 -17.15
CA THR A 143 10.42 -0.07 -16.43
C THR A 143 9.07 -0.47 -15.85
N ALA A 144 8.50 -1.61 -16.30
CA ALA A 144 7.22 -2.07 -15.78
C ALA A 144 7.33 -2.49 -14.30
N LEU A 145 6.27 -2.25 -13.55
CA LEU A 145 6.20 -2.56 -12.12
C LEU A 145 6.53 -4.03 -11.82
N VAL A 146 5.96 -4.95 -12.60
CA VAL A 146 6.22 -6.40 -12.46
C VAL A 146 7.69 -6.76 -12.69
N SER A 147 8.35 -6.10 -13.64
CA SER A 147 9.76 -6.36 -13.94
C SER A 147 10.68 -5.88 -12.83
N ARG A 148 10.34 -4.79 -12.15
CA ARG A 148 11.05 -4.32 -10.95
C ARG A 148 10.93 -5.32 -9.81
N VAL A 149 9.73 -5.86 -9.59
CA VAL A 149 9.51 -6.92 -8.59
C VAL A 149 10.30 -8.17 -8.95
N LYS A 150 10.23 -8.61 -10.22
CA LYS A 150 10.99 -9.76 -10.72
C LYS A 150 12.49 -9.61 -10.48
N GLN A 151 13.08 -8.45 -10.75
CA GLN A 151 14.51 -8.20 -10.53
C GLN A 151 14.93 -8.40 -9.08
N ILE A 152 14.07 -8.03 -8.13
CA ILE A 152 14.36 -8.14 -6.70
C ILE A 152 14.22 -9.58 -6.22
N TYR A 153 13.19 -10.29 -6.67
CA TYR A 153 12.77 -11.54 -6.05
C TYR A 153 13.00 -12.80 -6.92
N LYS A 154 13.56 -12.68 -8.13
CA LYS A 154 13.72 -13.81 -9.07
C LYS A 154 14.48 -15.02 -8.50
N ASP A 155 15.43 -14.77 -7.59
CA ASP A 155 16.27 -15.78 -6.97
C ASP A 155 15.97 -15.94 -5.47
N ASP A 156 14.86 -15.37 -4.98
CA ASP A 156 14.56 -15.30 -3.56
C ASP A 156 13.19 -15.92 -3.25
N LEU A 157 13.22 -17.02 -2.48
CA LEU A 157 12.02 -17.66 -1.94
C LEU A 157 11.21 -16.74 -1.00
N THR A 158 11.77 -15.62 -0.57
CA THR A 158 11.09 -14.64 0.28
C THR A 158 9.80 -14.14 -0.39
N LEU A 159 9.80 -13.95 -1.71
CA LEU A 159 8.60 -13.59 -2.45
C LEU A 159 7.50 -14.65 -2.29
N PHE A 160 7.83 -15.92 -2.40
CA PHE A 160 6.87 -17.01 -2.24
C PHE A 160 6.30 -17.03 -0.81
N HIS A 161 7.15 -16.87 0.19
CA HIS A 161 6.73 -16.81 1.59
C HIS A 161 5.85 -15.58 1.86
N PHE A 162 6.21 -14.43 1.31
CA PHE A 162 5.43 -13.21 1.44
C PHE A 162 4.03 -13.37 0.83
N LEU A 163 3.94 -13.90 -0.38
CA LEU A 163 2.66 -14.18 -1.04
C LEU A 163 1.82 -15.20 -0.27
N HIS A 164 2.45 -16.16 0.40
CA HIS A 164 1.75 -17.16 1.22
C HIS A 164 1.15 -16.57 2.50
N LEU A 165 1.77 -15.52 3.06
CA LEU A 165 1.23 -14.79 4.22
C LEU A 165 -0.04 -14.00 3.90
N PHE A 166 -0.24 -13.59 2.63
CA PHE A 166 -1.45 -12.88 2.19
C PHE A 166 -2.68 -13.78 2.04
N HIS A 167 -2.51 -15.08 2.03
CA HIS A 167 -3.58 -16.06 1.84
C HIS A 167 -4.13 -16.66 3.15
N ARG A 168 -3.78 -16.09 4.31
CA ARG A 168 -4.27 -16.54 5.61
C ARG A 168 -5.33 -15.63 6.19
#